data_407eacefeabcc386fab777c1223e6902
#
_entry.id   407eacefeabcc386fab777c1223e6902
#
_cell.length_a   1.000
_cell.length_b   1.000
_cell.length_c   1.000
_cell.angle_alpha   90.00
_cell.angle_beta   90.00
_cell.angle_gamma   90.00
#
_symmetry.space_group_name_H-M   'P 1'
#
loop_
_entity.id
_entity.type
_entity.pdbx_description
1 polymer ?
#
loop_
_entity_poly.entity_id
_entity_poly.type
_entity_poly.pdbx_seq_one_letter_code
_entity_poly.pdbx_strand_id
1 'polypeptide(L)'
;MISSMTLIACFVTLFVALLLPVIAISVLSFQHKGGKMISAWVLGAAGFVVTQLLIRLPILPALQNQPWFISFSENSGFLFAFALAFTAGLFELAGRFVVAKLMQKNLNYHRSVAAGLGHGGIEAMILIGVTYLNNILYIFMINSGTFDAVVSEAVTAGVDVSALLTVRDQLISASPALFLLAGFERVLAMIGHLAMSMLVCYGVYTGKPGKYALV
;
A
#
# COMPACT_ATOMS: atom_id res chain seq x y z
N MET A 1 -26.53 7.49 11.09
CA MET A 1 -25.64 8.56 10.55
C MET A 1 -24.24 8.37 11.12
N ILE A 2 -23.24 8.44 10.26
CA ILE A 2 -21.82 8.36 10.65
C ILE A 2 -21.38 9.72 11.16
N SER A 3 -20.56 9.73 12.22
CA SER A 3 -20.14 10.96 12.90
C SER A 3 -19.21 11.83 12.04
N SER A 4 -19.26 13.14 12.25
CA SER A 4 -18.31 14.08 11.62
C SER A 4 -16.86 13.76 12.01
N MET A 5 -16.63 13.22 13.20
CA MET A 5 -15.28 12.82 13.65
C MET A 5 -14.72 11.66 12.83
N THR A 6 -15.56 10.67 12.47
CA THR A 6 -15.17 9.57 11.56
C THR A 6 -14.81 10.12 10.19
N LEU A 7 -15.61 11.03 9.66
CA LEU A 7 -15.35 11.67 8.36
C LEU A 7 -14.03 12.45 8.38
N ILE A 8 -13.78 13.25 9.43
CA ILE A 8 -12.51 13.99 9.61
C ILE A 8 -11.33 13.01 9.68
N ALA A 9 -11.46 11.93 10.46
CA ALA A 9 -10.42 10.91 10.57
C ALA A 9 -10.09 10.27 9.21
N CYS A 10 -11.11 9.96 8.40
CA CYS A 10 -10.92 9.46 7.04
C CYS A 10 -10.21 10.48 6.13
N PHE A 11 -10.55 11.77 6.21
CA PHE A 11 -9.86 12.81 5.44
C PHE A 11 -8.40 12.96 5.86
N VAL A 12 -8.09 12.92 7.17
CA VAL A 12 -6.71 12.98 7.66
C VAL A 12 -5.89 11.80 7.15
N THR A 13 -6.44 10.59 7.20
CA THR A 13 -5.77 9.39 6.70
C THR A 13 -5.59 9.42 5.19
N LEU A 14 -6.60 9.88 4.44
CA LEU A 14 -6.50 10.10 3.00
C LEU A 14 -5.38 11.11 2.66
N PHE A 15 -5.32 12.23 3.39
CA PHE A 15 -4.27 13.22 3.25
C PHE A 15 -2.87 12.61 3.46
N VAL A 16 -2.69 11.85 4.53
CA VAL A 16 -1.42 11.16 4.82
C VAL A 16 -1.06 10.20 3.68
N ALA A 17 -2.01 9.38 3.23
CA ALA A 17 -1.74 8.38 2.20
C ALA A 17 -1.41 8.98 0.82
N LEU A 18 -2.07 10.06 0.43
CA LEU A 18 -1.91 10.66 -0.91
C LEU A 18 -0.86 11.78 -0.95
N LEU A 19 -0.92 12.71 0.01
CA LEU A 19 -0.13 13.94 -0.09
C LEU A 19 1.25 13.84 0.58
N LEU A 20 1.40 13.07 1.66
CA LEU A 20 2.69 12.95 2.32
C LEU A 20 3.79 12.42 1.38
N PRO A 21 3.58 11.36 0.58
CA PRO A 21 4.60 10.90 -0.38
C PRO A 21 4.95 11.94 -1.44
N VAL A 22 3.95 12.69 -1.92
CA VAL A 22 4.15 13.76 -2.92
C VAL A 22 4.93 14.93 -2.32
N ILE A 23 4.59 15.35 -1.11
CA ILE A 23 5.32 16.42 -0.39
C ILE A 23 6.76 15.98 -0.17
N ALA A 24 6.98 14.77 0.32
CA ALA A 24 8.32 14.25 0.62
C ALA A 24 9.22 14.24 -0.63
N ILE A 25 8.75 13.74 -1.76
CA ILE A 25 9.55 13.76 -3.01
C ILE A 25 9.72 15.17 -3.55
N SER A 26 8.73 16.05 -3.40
CA SER A 26 8.83 17.43 -3.84
C SER A 26 9.92 18.19 -3.06
N VAL A 27 9.95 18.05 -1.73
CA VAL A 27 10.99 18.64 -0.87
C VAL A 27 12.36 18.10 -1.24
N LEU A 28 12.50 16.78 -1.38
CA LEU A 28 13.76 16.14 -1.75
C LEU A 28 14.25 16.60 -3.14
N SER A 29 13.34 16.72 -4.09
CA SER A 29 13.65 17.16 -5.46
C SER A 29 14.09 18.63 -5.50
N PHE A 30 13.45 19.47 -4.70
CA PHE A 30 13.81 20.91 -4.61
C PHE A 30 15.23 21.09 -4.02
N GLN A 31 15.56 20.32 -2.98
CA GLN A 31 16.87 20.41 -2.30
C GLN A 31 18.02 19.86 -3.15
N HIS A 32 17.79 18.85 -4.01
CA HIS A 32 18.83 18.08 -4.69
C HIS A 32 18.77 18.12 -6.22
N LYS A 33 18.25 19.22 -6.80
CA LYS A 33 18.15 19.44 -8.26
C LYS A 33 17.47 18.30 -9.04
N GLY A 34 16.28 18.09 -8.75
CA GLY A 34 15.06 17.62 -9.40
C GLY A 34 15.03 16.32 -10.19
N GLY A 35 15.29 16.36 -11.46
CA GLY A 35 14.89 15.26 -12.37
C GLY A 35 15.42 13.88 -12.05
N LYS A 36 16.59 13.78 -11.41
CA LYS A 36 17.15 12.48 -10.97
C LYS A 36 16.45 11.90 -9.75
N MET A 37 15.88 12.75 -8.89
CA MET A 37 15.10 12.30 -7.71
C MET A 37 13.74 11.78 -8.15
N ILE A 38 13.05 12.51 -9.04
CA ILE A 38 11.76 12.07 -9.59
C ILE A 38 11.91 10.74 -10.34
N SER A 39 12.96 10.59 -11.18
CA SER A 39 13.19 9.31 -11.86
C SER A 39 13.44 8.15 -10.90
N ALA A 40 14.17 8.36 -9.81
CA ALA A 40 14.38 7.34 -8.79
C ALA A 40 13.10 7.01 -8.05
N TRP A 41 12.26 8.02 -7.73
CA TRP A 41 10.95 7.83 -7.12
C TRP A 41 10.04 7.00 -8.04
N VAL A 42 9.96 7.34 -9.32
CA VAL A 42 9.16 6.58 -10.32
C VAL A 42 9.65 5.14 -10.44
N LEU A 43 10.97 4.91 -10.43
CA LEU A 43 11.51 3.54 -10.44
C LEU A 43 11.14 2.77 -9.18
N GLY A 44 11.20 3.40 -8.01
CA GLY A 44 10.76 2.80 -6.75
C GLY A 44 9.28 2.42 -6.78
N ALA A 45 8.43 3.35 -7.23
CA ALA A 45 7.00 3.12 -7.42
C ALA A 45 6.72 1.98 -8.41
N ALA A 46 7.40 1.97 -9.55
CA ALA A 46 7.30 0.89 -10.55
C ALA A 46 7.74 -0.47 -9.98
N GLY A 47 8.78 -0.48 -9.14
CA GLY A 47 9.23 -1.68 -8.44
C GLY A 47 8.11 -2.34 -7.61
N PHE A 48 7.37 -1.55 -6.83
CA PHE A 48 6.20 -2.04 -6.08
C PHE A 48 5.08 -2.49 -7.02
N VAL A 49 4.67 -1.62 -7.95
CA VAL A 49 3.55 -1.92 -8.87
C VAL A 49 3.79 -3.21 -9.63
N VAL A 50 4.98 -3.38 -10.22
CA VAL A 50 5.29 -4.59 -11.00
C VAL A 50 5.29 -5.83 -10.12
N THR A 51 6.03 -5.81 -9.01
CA THR A 51 6.21 -7.04 -8.24
C THR A 51 4.99 -7.40 -7.39
N GLN A 52 4.29 -6.44 -6.83
CA GLN A 52 3.12 -6.71 -6.00
C GLN A 52 1.82 -6.73 -6.82
N LEU A 53 1.52 -5.67 -7.57
CA LEU A 53 0.20 -5.55 -8.20
C LEU A 53 0.09 -6.36 -9.50
N LEU A 54 1.15 -6.40 -10.32
CA LEU A 54 1.09 -7.08 -11.62
C LEU A 54 1.53 -8.54 -11.57
N ILE A 55 2.35 -8.94 -10.59
CA ILE A 55 2.85 -10.32 -10.49
C ILE A 55 2.21 -11.02 -9.30
N ARG A 56 2.49 -10.60 -8.06
CA ARG A 56 2.08 -11.34 -6.86
C ARG A 56 0.56 -11.36 -6.65
N LEU A 57 -0.10 -10.21 -6.70
CA LEU A 57 -1.55 -10.16 -6.44
C LEU A 57 -2.37 -10.99 -7.42
N PRO A 58 -2.10 -11.06 -8.74
CA PRO A 58 -2.83 -11.94 -9.64
C PRO A 58 -2.59 -13.44 -9.41
N ILE A 59 -1.47 -13.82 -8.78
CA ILE A 59 -1.21 -15.24 -8.44
C ILE A 59 -2.15 -15.72 -7.33
N LEU A 60 -2.49 -14.87 -6.35
CA LEU A 60 -3.30 -15.28 -5.20
C LEU A 60 -4.71 -15.78 -5.58
N PRO A 61 -5.52 -15.09 -6.40
CA PRO A 61 -6.80 -15.63 -6.87
C PRO A 61 -6.68 -16.93 -7.66
N ALA A 62 -5.58 -17.11 -8.41
CA ALA A 62 -5.34 -18.36 -9.13
C ALA A 62 -5.08 -19.55 -8.18
N LEU A 63 -4.57 -19.29 -6.97
CA LEU A 63 -4.30 -20.30 -5.95
C LEU A 63 -5.50 -20.57 -5.04
N GLN A 64 -6.37 -19.58 -4.83
CA GLN A 64 -7.45 -19.67 -3.82
C GLN A 64 -8.47 -20.78 -4.06
N ASN A 65 -8.58 -21.30 -5.29
CA ASN A 65 -9.45 -22.41 -5.64
C ASN A 65 -8.73 -23.78 -5.57
N GLN A 66 -7.45 -23.81 -5.21
CA GLN A 66 -6.70 -25.07 -5.10
C GLN A 66 -7.00 -25.75 -3.76
N PRO A 67 -7.31 -27.06 -3.73
CA PRO A 67 -7.67 -27.76 -2.49
C PRO A 67 -6.62 -27.64 -1.39
N TRP A 68 -5.33 -27.70 -1.74
CA TRP A 68 -4.23 -27.54 -0.78
C TRP A 68 -4.18 -26.13 -0.18
N PHE A 69 -4.48 -25.09 -0.99
CA PHE A 69 -4.47 -23.71 -0.53
C PHE A 69 -5.63 -23.43 0.42
N ILE A 70 -6.84 -23.96 0.11
CA ILE A 70 -8.00 -23.89 0.99
C ILE A 70 -7.69 -24.59 2.31
N SER A 71 -7.24 -25.86 2.26
CA SER A 71 -6.89 -26.62 3.45
C SER A 71 -5.82 -25.91 4.30
N PHE A 72 -4.80 -25.31 3.68
CA PHE A 72 -3.78 -24.56 4.39
C PHE A 72 -4.34 -23.30 5.08
N SER A 73 -5.22 -22.56 4.40
CA SER A 73 -5.84 -21.36 4.97
C SER A 73 -6.76 -21.66 6.17
N GLU A 74 -7.51 -22.76 6.11
CA GLU A 74 -8.45 -23.16 7.14
C GLU A 74 -7.78 -23.82 8.36
N ASN A 75 -6.82 -24.69 8.11
CA ASN A 75 -6.21 -25.51 9.19
C ASN A 75 -4.99 -24.85 9.85
N SER A 76 -4.40 -23.82 9.25
CA SER A 76 -3.13 -23.26 9.70
C SER A 76 -3.10 -21.73 9.58
N GLY A 77 -4.11 -21.04 10.10
CA GLY A 77 -4.32 -19.60 9.91
C GLY A 77 -3.08 -18.73 10.19
N PHE A 78 -2.32 -19.03 11.27
CA PHE A 78 -1.07 -18.30 11.57
C PHE A 78 0.01 -18.55 10.51
N LEU A 79 0.25 -19.82 10.14
CA LEU A 79 1.26 -20.15 9.12
C LEU A 79 0.84 -19.64 7.74
N PHE A 80 -0.44 -19.64 7.44
CA PHE A 80 -0.98 -19.05 6.22
C PHE A 80 -0.73 -17.54 6.17
N ALA A 81 -1.06 -16.81 7.24
CA ALA A 81 -0.79 -15.38 7.33
C ALA A 81 0.72 -15.07 7.22
N PHE A 82 1.55 -15.86 7.90
CA PHE A 82 3.01 -15.76 7.80
C PHE A 82 3.49 -15.99 6.35
N ALA A 83 3.00 -17.03 5.68
CA ALA A 83 3.38 -17.32 4.29
C ALA A 83 2.97 -16.18 3.33
N LEU A 84 1.78 -15.60 3.53
CA LEU A 84 1.35 -14.44 2.76
C LEU A 84 2.25 -13.21 2.99
N ALA A 85 2.58 -12.92 4.24
CA ALA A 85 3.48 -11.82 4.59
C ALA A 85 4.91 -12.06 4.08
N PHE A 86 5.43 -13.27 4.25
CA PHE A 86 6.76 -13.65 3.78
C PHE A 86 6.89 -13.53 2.25
N THR A 87 5.91 -14.07 1.52
CA THR A 87 5.90 -13.93 0.04
C THR A 87 5.79 -12.47 -0.38
N ALA A 88 5.00 -11.63 0.32
CA ALA A 88 4.95 -10.20 0.06
C ALA A 88 6.35 -9.57 0.18
N GLY A 89 7.04 -9.83 1.29
CA GLY A 89 8.40 -9.34 1.53
C GLY A 89 9.39 -9.80 0.45
N LEU A 90 9.31 -11.05 0.00
CA LEU A 90 10.18 -11.55 -1.09
C LEU A 90 9.96 -10.83 -2.41
N PHE A 91 8.72 -10.62 -2.84
CA PHE A 91 8.41 -9.90 -4.08
C PHE A 91 8.85 -8.43 -3.99
N GLU A 92 8.65 -7.79 -2.85
CA GLU A 92 9.10 -6.43 -2.62
C GLU A 92 10.63 -6.32 -2.61
N LEU A 93 11.31 -7.26 -1.97
CA LEU A 93 12.78 -7.32 -1.98
C LEU A 93 13.31 -7.46 -3.41
N ALA A 94 12.70 -8.35 -4.21
CA ALA A 94 13.06 -8.51 -5.62
C ALA A 94 12.86 -7.20 -6.40
N GLY A 95 11.74 -6.51 -6.20
CA GLY A 95 11.47 -5.20 -6.81
C GLY A 95 12.52 -4.16 -6.44
N ARG A 96 12.83 -4.03 -5.15
CA ARG A 96 13.88 -3.11 -4.65
C ARG A 96 15.24 -3.43 -5.24
N PHE A 97 15.58 -4.71 -5.33
CA PHE A 97 16.85 -5.15 -5.89
C PHE A 97 16.97 -4.78 -7.38
N VAL A 98 15.94 -5.04 -8.18
CA VAL A 98 15.90 -4.65 -9.59
C VAL A 98 16.05 -3.13 -9.74
N VAL A 99 15.30 -2.36 -8.96
CA VAL A 99 15.37 -0.89 -8.96
C VAL A 99 16.78 -0.40 -8.62
N ALA A 100 17.42 -0.96 -7.58
CA ALA A 100 18.79 -0.62 -7.19
C ALA A 100 19.78 -0.95 -8.31
N LYS A 101 19.62 -2.07 -9.00
CA LYS A 101 20.45 -2.45 -10.16
C LYS A 101 20.27 -1.51 -11.36
N LEU A 102 19.04 -1.11 -11.69
CA LEU A 102 18.76 -0.13 -12.73
C LEU A 102 19.41 1.23 -12.45
N MET A 103 19.47 1.60 -11.16
CA MET A 103 20.11 2.84 -10.72
C MET A 103 21.62 2.73 -10.51
N GLN A 104 22.24 1.55 -10.59
CA GLN A 104 23.61 1.25 -10.11
C GLN A 104 24.66 2.24 -10.60
N LYS A 105 24.62 2.68 -11.85
CA LYS A 105 25.59 3.63 -12.43
C LYS A 105 25.59 5.02 -11.75
N ASN A 106 24.44 5.42 -11.20
CA ASN A 106 24.23 6.74 -10.60
C ASN A 106 23.64 6.62 -9.18
N LEU A 107 23.81 5.46 -8.53
CA LEU A 107 23.28 5.18 -7.21
C LEU A 107 24.00 6.03 -6.16
N ASN A 108 23.23 6.74 -5.35
CA ASN A 108 23.72 7.51 -4.23
C ASN A 108 22.63 7.58 -3.14
N TYR A 109 22.99 8.16 -1.98
CA TYR A 109 22.09 8.27 -0.83
C TYR A 109 20.72 8.87 -1.19
N HIS A 110 20.68 10.04 -1.82
CA HIS A 110 19.44 10.75 -2.12
C HIS A 110 18.54 9.99 -3.12
N ARG A 111 19.14 9.33 -4.10
CA ARG A 111 18.38 8.48 -5.03
C ARG A 111 17.85 7.22 -4.35
N SER A 112 18.58 6.66 -3.40
CA SER A 112 18.08 5.54 -2.59
C SER A 112 16.89 5.94 -1.74
N VAL A 113 16.94 7.14 -1.12
CA VAL A 113 15.83 7.76 -0.40
C VAL A 113 14.63 7.97 -1.33
N ALA A 114 14.85 8.58 -2.50
CA ALA A 114 13.79 8.81 -3.47
C ALA A 114 13.10 7.51 -3.93
N ALA A 115 13.87 6.46 -4.20
CA ALA A 115 13.32 5.16 -4.59
C ALA A 115 12.51 4.51 -3.45
N GLY A 116 12.98 4.61 -2.20
CA GLY A 116 12.23 4.13 -1.03
C GLY A 116 10.92 4.89 -0.81
N LEU A 117 10.94 6.22 -0.95
CA LEU A 117 9.74 7.06 -0.93
C LEU A 117 8.79 6.73 -2.08
N GLY A 118 9.31 6.36 -3.26
CA GLY A 118 8.50 5.92 -4.39
C GLY A 118 7.80 4.60 -4.11
N HIS A 119 8.54 3.62 -3.59
CA HIS A 119 8.01 2.29 -3.27
C HIS A 119 6.90 2.37 -2.20
N GLY A 120 7.22 2.88 -1.01
CA GLY A 120 6.24 2.97 0.09
C GLY A 120 5.15 4.02 -0.16
N GLY A 121 5.47 5.08 -0.91
CA GLY A 121 4.49 6.11 -1.25
C GLY A 121 3.40 5.61 -2.20
N ILE A 122 3.75 4.90 -3.28
CA ILE A 122 2.76 4.35 -4.21
C ILE A 122 1.92 3.25 -3.55
N GLU A 123 2.52 2.45 -2.65
CA GLU A 123 1.79 1.50 -1.85
C GLU A 123 0.73 2.19 -0.98
N ALA A 124 1.12 3.22 -0.23
CA ALA A 124 0.20 3.99 0.60
C ALA A 124 -0.93 4.61 -0.23
N MET A 125 -0.62 5.19 -1.40
CA MET A 125 -1.60 5.77 -2.31
C MET A 125 -2.62 4.75 -2.80
N ILE A 126 -2.16 3.57 -3.23
CA ILE A 126 -3.04 2.56 -3.84
C ILE A 126 -3.83 1.82 -2.76
N LEU A 127 -3.18 1.31 -1.71
CA LEU A 127 -3.86 0.47 -0.73
C LEU A 127 -4.74 1.28 0.22
N ILE A 128 -4.24 2.40 0.72
CA ILE A 128 -4.96 3.20 1.71
C ILE A 128 -5.65 4.41 1.07
N GLY A 129 -4.99 5.09 0.15
CA GLY A 129 -5.57 6.26 -0.51
C GLY A 129 -6.88 5.92 -1.23
N VAL A 130 -6.91 4.88 -2.05
CA VAL A 130 -8.13 4.43 -2.76
C VAL A 130 -9.20 3.94 -1.77
N THR A 131 -8.81 3.16 -0.75
CA THR A 131 -9.75 2.67 0.28
C THR A 131 -10.42 3.82 1.03
N TYR A 132 -9.65 4.83 1.46
CA TYR A 132 -10.20 5.95 2.21
C TYR A 132 -10.98 6.92 1.34
N LEU A 133 -10.65 7.05 0.06
CA LEU A 133 -11.49 7.76 -0.89
C LEU A 133 -12.89 7.10 -1.00
N ASN A 134 -12.93 5.77 -1.15
CA ASN A 134 -14.19 5.01 -1.15
C ASN A 134 -14.94 5.12 0.18
N ASN A 135 -14.24 5.02 1.31
CA ASN A 135 -14.86 5.19 2.63
C ASN A 135 -15.55 6.55 2.77
N ILE A 136 -14.91 7.62 2.33
CA ILE A 136 -15.49 8.97 2.35
C ILE A 136 -16.75 9.03 1.46
N LEU A 137 -16.70 8.47 0.27
CA LEU A 137 -17.86 8.39 -0.62
C LEU A 137 -19.02 7.61 0.04
N TYR A 138 -18.73 6.45 0.63
CA TYR A 138 -19.75 5.67 1.35
C TYR A 138 -20.30 6.40 2.56
N ILE A 139 -19.49 7.14 3.32
CA ILE A 139 -19.97 7.97 4.44
C ILE A 139 -20.97 9.02 3.94
N PHE A 140 -20.68 9.70 2.83
CA PHE A 140 -21.62 10.64 2.24
C PHE A 140 -22.91 9.97 1.78
N MET A 141 -22.83 8.81 1.14
CA MET A 141 -23.99 8.06 0.69
C MET A 141 -24.86 7.56 1.86
N ILE A 142 -24.22 7.05 2.92
CA ILE A 142 -24.91 6.58 4.13
C ILE A 142 -25.62 7.76 4.84
N ASN A 143 -24.93 8.89 4.97
CA ASN A 143 -25.48 10.05 5.66
C ASN A 143 -26.57 10.77 4.86
N SER A 144 -26.57 10.67 3.52
CA SER A 144 -27.63 11.18 2.64
C SER A 144 -28.81 10.22 2.46
N GLY A 145 -28.69 8.96 2.92
CA GLY A 145 -29.70 7.92 2.71
C GLY A 145 -29.69 7.28 1.31
N THR A 146 -28.72 7.60 0.45
CA THR A 146 -28.63 7.05 -0.92
C THR A 146 -27.96 5.69 -0.98
N PHE A 147 -27.25 5.27 0.07
CA PHE A 147 -26.53 4.01 0.11
C PHE A 147 -27.45 2.79 -0.10
N ASP A 148 -28.60 2.77 0.57
CA ASP A 148 -29.54 1.64 0.50
C ASP A 148 -30.19 1.52 -0.89
N ALA A 149 -30.39 2.62 -1.60
CA ALA A 149 -30.86 2.62 -2.98
C ALA A 149 -29.85 1.94 -3.92
N VAL A 150 -28.56 2.27 -3.78
CA VAL A 150 -27.47 1.65 -4.56
C VAL A 150 -27.34 0.16 -4.26
N VAL A 151 -27.47 -0.23 -2.99
CA VAL A 151 -27.47 -1.66 -2.60
C VAL A 151 -28.65 -2.39 -3.23
N SER A 152 -29.86 -1.82 -3.19
CA SER A 152 -31.05 -2.43 -3.78
C SER A 152 -30.93 -2.60 -5.29
N GLU A 153 -30.37 -1.62 -5.99
CA GLU A 153 -30.12 -1.69 -7.43
C GLU A 153 -29.09 -2.80 -7.76
N ALA A 154 -27.99 -2.87 -7.00
CA ALA A 154 -26.98 -3.91 -7.18
C ALA A 154 -27.53 -5.32 -6.93
N VAL A 155 -28.35 -5.51 -5.89
CA VAL A 155 -29.04 -6.79 -5.63
C VAL A 155 -29.98 -7.15 -6.78
N THR A 156 -30.74 -6.19 -7.30
CA THR A 156 -31.65 -6.40 -8.44
C THR A 156 -30.87 -6.80 -9.70
N ALA A 157 -29.66 -6.28 -9.87
CA ALA A 157 -28.75 -6.65 -10.95
C ALA A 157 -28.01 -7.99 -10.72
N GLY A 158 -28.26 -8.70 -9.61
CA GLY A 158 -27.63 -9.98 -9.27
C GLY A 158 -26.20 -9.87 -8.78
N VAL A 159 -25.77 -8.68 -8.34
CA VAL A 159 -24.42 -8.45 -7.79
C VAL A 159 -24.39 -8.83 -6.31
N ASP A 160 -23.35 -9.55 -5.89
CA ASP A 160 -23.09 -9.82 -4.47
C ASP A 160 -22.67 -8.53 -3.75
N VAL A 161 -23.49 -8.10 -2.79
CA VAL A 161 -23.29 -6.88 -2.01
C VAL A 161 -22.72 -7.13 -0.60
N SER A 162 -22.37 -8.36 -0.28
CA SER A 162 -21.90 -8.75 1.07
C SER A 162 -20.70 -7.93 1.55
N ALA A 163 -19.71 -7.73 0.67
CA ALA A 163 -18.53 -6.92 0.95
C ALA A 163 -18.91 -5.43 1.19
N LEU A 164 -19.84 -4.88 0.41
CA LEU A 164 -20.30 -3.50 0.53
C LEU A 164 -21.05 -3.28 1.86
N LEU A 165 -21.91 -4.22 2.26
CA LEU A 165 -22.61 -4.20 3.55
C LEU A 165 -21.62 -4.31 4.73
N THR A 166 -20.60 -5.16 4.61
CA THR A 166 -19.52 -5.29 5.62
C THR A 166 -18.80 -3.96 5.81
N VAL A 167 -18.43 -3.27 4.73
CA VAL A 167 -17.78 -1.95 4.80
C VAL A 167 -18.70 -0.91 5.46
N ARG A 168 -20.00 -0.89 5.11
CA ARG A 168 -20.99 -0.02 5.77
C ARG A 168 -21.02 -0.23 7.28
N ASP A 169 -21.11 -1.49 7.71
CA ASP A 169 -21.20 -1.83 9.13
C ASP A 169 -19.92 -1.47 9.89
N GLN A 170 -18.77 -1.64 9.28
CA GLN A 170 -17.48 -1.17 9.81
C GLN A 170 -17.44 0.36 9.94
N LEU A 171 -17.90 1.10 8.94
CA LEU A 171 -17.92 2.56 8.98
C LEU A 171 -18.86 3.10 10.06
N ILE A 172 -19.95 2.40 10.36
CA ILE A 172 -20.92 2.76 11.40
C ILE A 172 -20.40 2.42 12.80
N SER A 173 -19.76 1.26 12.98
CA SER A 173 -19.41 0.71 14.29
C SER A 173 -18.00 1.07 14.77
N ALA A 174 -17.06 1.31 13.84
CA ALA A 174 -15.67 1.56 14.20
C ALA A 174 -15.47 2.95 14.82
N SER A 175 -14.61 3.03 15.83
CA SER A 175 -14.27 4.32 16.44
C SER A 175 -13.43 5.16 15.46
N PRO A 176 -13.57 6.51 15.48
CA PRO A 176 -12.74 7.41 14.66
C PRO A 176 -11.23 7.20 14.84
N ALA A 177 -10.81 6.77 16.03
CA ALA A 177 -9.41 6.50 16.35
C ALA A 177 -8.80 5.39 15.49
N LEU A 178 -9.58 4.38 15.10
CA LEU A 178 -9.09 3.30 14.22
C LEU A 178 -8.74 3.81 12.83
N PHE A 179 -9.50 4.76 12.30
CA PHE A 179 -9.22 5.37 11.01
C PHE A 179 -7.95 6.23 11.06
N LEU A 180 -7.71 6.97 12.15
CA LEU A 180 -6.46 7.72 12.36
C LEU A 180 -5.26 6.79 12.55
N LEU A 181 -5.45 5.68 13.26
CA LEU A 181 -4.40 4.68 13.48
C LEU A 181 -3.91 4.09 12.15
N ALA A 182 -4.80 3.86 11.19
CA ALA A 182 -4.42 3.41 9.86
C ALA A 182 -3.56 4.46 9.12
N GLY A 183 -3.85 5.75 9.27
CA GLY A 183 -3.01 6.83 8.75
C GLY A 183 -1.62 6.85 9.41
N PHE A 184 -1.57 6.71 10.72
CA PHE A 184 -0.30 6.63 11.46
C PHE A 184 0.52 5.41 11.05
N GLU A 185 -0.12 4.25 10.93
CA GLU A 185 0.53 3.02 10.46
C GLU A 185 1.16 3.21 9.07
N ARG A 186 0.51 3.94 8.16
CA ARG A 186 1.09 4.24 6.85
C ARG A 186 2.34 5.10 6.92
N VAL A 187 2.42 6.05 7.85
CA VAL A 187 3.67 6.80 8.08
C VAL A 187 4.80 5.86 8.49
N LEU A 188 4.54 4.96 9.44
CA LEU A 188 5.53 3.97 9.88
C LEU A 188 5.93 3.00 8.76
N ALA A 189 4.96 2.54 7.96
CA ALA A 189 5.21 1.68 6.80
C ALA A 189 6.12 2.38 5.78
N MET A 190 5.84 3.65 5.43
CA MET A 190 6.71 4.42 4.53
C MET A 190 8.13 4.57 5.05
N ILE A 191 8.30 4.81 6.36
CA ILE A 191 9.63 4.85 6.99
C ILE A 191 10.33 3.49 6.86
N GLY A 192 9.62 2.39 7.10
CA GLY A 192 10.12 1.03 6.92
C GLY A 192 10.55 0.75 5.48
N HIS A 193 9.71 1.10 4.50
CA HIS A 193 10.03 0.96 3.07
C HIS A 193 11.25 1.79 2.66
N LEU A 194 11.38 3.00 3.21
CA LEU A 194 12.55 3.85 3.02
C LEU A 194 13.82 3.17 3.52
N ALA A 195 13.80 2.67 4.77
CA ALA A 195 14.94 1.99 5.38
C ALA A 195 15.35 0.73 4.60
N MET A 196 14.39 -0.13 4.25
CA MET A 196 14.66 -1.35 3.47
C MET A 196 15.21 -1.04 2.08
N SER A 197 14.67 -0.02 1.39
CA SER A 197 15.18 0.38 0.07
C SER A 197 16.60 0.92 0.16
N MET A 198 16.92 1.69 1.20
CA MET A 198 18.29 2.17 1.44
C MET A 198 19.28 1.04 1.71
N LEU A 199 18.88 0.03 2.50
CA LEU A 199 19.71 -1.16 2.77
C LEU A 199 20.01 -1.94 1.49
N VAL A 200 19.00 -2.22 0.67
CA VAL A 200 19.17 -2.92 -0.61
C VAL A 200 20.04 -2.12 -1.56
N CYS A 201 19.81 -0.81 -1.68
CA CYS A 201 20.63 0.08 -2.50
C CYS A 201 22.10 0.12 -2.01
N TYR A 202 22.33 0.18 -0.71
CA TYR A 202 23.66 0.13 -0.12
C TYR A 202 24.37 -1.21 -0.41
N GLY A 203 23.63 -2.32 -0.32
CA GLY A 203 24.15 -3.64 -0.68
C GLY A 203 24.60 -3.73 -2.14
N VAL A 204 23.80 -3.17 -3.06
CA VAL A 204 24.16 -3.09 -4.49
C VAL A 204 25.34 -2.16 -4.73
N TYR A 205 25.38 -1.01 -4.06
CA TYR A 205 26.47 -0.04 -4.14
C TYR A 205 27.80 -0.63 -3.69
N THR A 206 27.82 -1.39 -2.59
CA THR A 206 29.03 -2.01 -2.03
C THR A 206 29.43 -3.34 -2.66
N GLY A 207 28.62 -3.84 -3.61
CA GLY A 207 28.86 -5.16 -4.25
C GLY A 207 28.54 -6.36 -3.34
N LYS A 208 27.83 -6.14 -2.21
CA LYS A 208 27.47 -7.18 -1.21
C LYS A 208 25.97 -7.27 -1.00
N PRO A 209 25.15 -7.45 -2.05
CA PRO A 209 23.70 -7.37 -1.92
C PRO A 209 23.12 -8.41 -0.97
N GLY A 210 23.62 -9.66 -0.95
CA GLY A 210 23.15 -10.72 -0.08
C GLY A 210 23.28 -10.42 1.42
N LYS A 211 24.31 -9.64 1.81
CA LYS A 211 24.52 -9.26 3.21
C LYS A 211 23.42 -8.30 3.73
N TYR A 212 22.90 -7.45 2.85
CA TYR A 212 21.97 -6.37 3.22
C TYR A 212 20.52 -6.61 2.75
N ALA A 213 20.27 -7.72 2.05
CA ALA A 213 18.94 -8.12 1.63
C ALA A 213 18.25 -9.04 2.65
N LEU A 214 19.02 -9.63 3.58
CA LEU A 214 18.51 -10.57 4.59
C LEU A 214 18.33 -9.92 5.99
N VAL A 215 18.46 -8.60 6.08
CA VAL A 215 18.17 -7.83 7.28
C VAL A 215 16.78 -7.23 7.20
#